data_27a78e9b7a158da058e170e8a0a144ba
#
_entry.id   27a78e9b7a158da058e170e8a0a144ba
#
_cell.length_a   1.000
_cell.length_b   1.000
_cell.length_c   1.000
_cell.angle_alpha   90.00
_cell.angle_beta   90.00
_cell.angle_gamma   90.00
#
_symmetry.space_group_name_H-M   'P 1'
#
loop_
_entity.id
_entity.type
_entity.pdbx_description
1 polymer ?
#
loop_
_entity_poly.entity_id
_entity_poly.type
_entity_poly.pdbx_seq_one_letter_code
_entity_poly.pdbx_strand_id
1 'polypeptide(L)'
;MEKQIPEFLKNMLLEQYGEKITEQIIEGYLKQKYVTLRVNKIKSSIEELKQELIKNNIKYEEVDWDKEALVIENVRENEIRKMSIYEDGKIYLQSLSSMFPPIILEPKANENILDMAAAPGGKTTQIASITENKAFITACEKNKIRAEKLKYNLQKQGVNCANIMTEDARQLSDYFSFDKILLDAPCSGSGTDNIFEKGFTKELIHKSCKTQEALLRKAINILKPGGEMIYSTCSILKQENEEMLNKILKTGKVEIIPIEVDDKIPILPVQIKGTLCVCPTELYEGFFVAKLYKKTK
;
A
#
# COMPACT_ATOMS: atom_id res chain seq x y z
N MET A 1 -23.94 15.92 -5.52
CA MET A 1 -23.07 16.44 -6.59
C MET A 1 -22.54 15.23 -7.35
N GLU A 2 -22.69 15.22 -8.68
CA GLU A 2 -22.07 14.19 -9.51
C GLU A 2 -20.55 14.22 -9.30
N LYS A 3 -19.96 13.04 -9.13
CA LYS A 3 -18.49 12.88 -9.05
C LYS A 3 -17.92 13.22 -10.44
N GLN A 4 -17.29 14.38 -10.57
CA GLN A 4 -16.68 14.82 -11.82
C GLN A 4 -15.16 14.70 -11.74
N ILE A 5 -14.57 14.00 -12.70
CA ILE A 5 -13.14 13.85 -12.80
C ILE A 5 -12.51 15.17 -13.27
N PRO A 6 -11.44 15.66 -12.62
CA PRO A 6 -10.74 16.84 -13.05
C PRO A 6 -10.24 16.72 -14.50
N GLU A 7 -10.51 17.73 -15.32
CA GLU A 7 -10.16 17.70 -16.75
C GLU A 7 -8.65 17.51 -16.98
N PHE A 8 -7.81 18.14 -16.14
CA PHE A 8 -6.37 17.96 -16.24
C PHE A 8 -5.93 16.51 -16.01
N LEU A 9 -6.61 15.78 -15.08
CA LEU A 9 -6.33 14.38 -14.84
C LEU A 9 -6.74 13.53 -16.05
N LYS A 10 -7.95 13.78 -16.60
CA LYS A 10 -8.41 13.09 -17.80
C LYS A 10 -7.42 13.25 -18.96
N ASN A 11 -6.91 14.45 -19.17
CA ASN A 11 -5.91 14.69 -20.21
C ASN A 11 -4.57 13.96 -19.96
N MET A 12 -4.11 13.89 -18.69
CA MET A 12 -2.93 13.11 -18.33
C MET A 12 -3.12 11.61 -18.55
N LEU A 13 -4.30 11.08 -18.24
CA LEU A 13 -4.63 9.68 -18.47
C LEU A 13 -4.72 9.35 -19.95
N LEU A 14 -5.35 10.21 -20.76
CA LEU A 14 -5.43 10.07 -22.22
C LEU A 14 -4.03 10.04 -22.84
N GLU A 15 -3.12 10.93 -22.40
CA GLU A 15 -1.73 10.96 -22.87
C GLU A 15 -0.98 9.68 -22.48
N GLN A 16 -1.19 9.16 -21.27
CA GLN A 16 -0.44 8.03 -20.72
C GLN A 16 -0.97 6.67 -21.20
N TYR A 17 -2.28 6.51 -21.29
CA TYR A 17 -2.94 5.22 -21.49
C TYR A 17 -3.77 5.11 -22.76
N GLY A 18 -4.04 6.23 -23.45
CA GLY A 18 -4.96 6.28 -24.58
C GLY A 18 -6.44 6.22 -24.17
N GLU A 19 -7.32 6.37 -25.15
CA GLU A 19 -8.75 6.55 -24.92
C GLU A 19 -9.40 5.36 -24.21
N LYS A 20 -9.26 4.16 -24.77
CA LYS A 20 -9.90 2.93 -24.25
C LYS A 20 -9.59 2.63 -22.80
N ILE A 21 -8.31 2.72 -22.41
CA ILE A 21 -7.89 2.42 -21.03
C ILE A 21 -8.31 3.55 -20.09
N THR A 22 -8.28 4.80 -20.57
CA THR A 22 -8.76 5.95 -19.78
C THR A 22 -10.25 5.81 -19.45
N GLU A 23 -11.08 5.36 -20.37
CA GLU A 23 -12.50 5.08 -20.11
C GLU A 23 -12.67 4.00 -19.04
N GLN A 24 -11.92 2.89 -19.11
CA GLN A 24 -11.93 1.84 -18.08
C GLN A 24 -11.53 2.37 -16.70
N ILE A 25 -10.50 3.21 -16.63
CA ILE A 25 -10.08 3.86 -15.39
C ILE A 25 -11.20 4.74 -14.82
N ILE A 26 -11.84 5.55 -15.68
CA ILE A 26 -12.94 6.44 -15.31
C ILE A 26 -14.13 5.65 -14.77
N GLU A 27 -14.52 4.58 -15.44
CA GLU A 27 -15.58 3.69 -14.96
C GLU A 27 -15.22 3.11 -13.58
N GLY A 28 -13.97 2.68 -13.38
CA GLY A 28 -13.49 2.16 -12.10
C GLY A 28 -13.55 3.17 -10.96
N TYR A 29 -13.28 4.45 -11.21
CA TYR A 29 -13.43 5.51 -10.20
C TYR A 29 -14.88 5.75 -9.78
N LEU A 30 -15.81 5.58 -10.69
CA LEU A 30 -17.24 5.84 -10.44
C LEU A 30 -17.93 4.68 -9.74
N LYS A 31 -17.35 3.48 -9.79
CA LYS A 31 -17.92 2.30 -9.13
C LYS A 31 -17.78 2.40 -7.61
N GLN A 32 -18.83 1.94 -6.92
CA GLN A 32 -18.81 1.81 -5.48
C GLN A 32 -17.89 0.66 -5.09
N LYS A 33 -16.93 0.92 -4.22
CA LYS A 33 -16.01 -0.11 -3.74
C LYS A 33 -16.68 -1.09 -2.78
N TYR A 34 -16.32 -2.37 -2.92
CA TYR A 34 -16.61 -3.38 -1.92
C TYR A 34 -15.82 -3.11 -0.63
N VAL A 35 -16.34 -3.61 0.47
CA VAL A 35 -15.60 -3.65 1.72
C VAL A 35 -14.64 -4.83 1.67
N THR A 36 -13.37 -4.58 1.93
CA THR A 36 -12.36 -5.63 1.98
C THR A 36 -11.63 -5.60 3.31
N LEU A 37 -11.25 -6.76 3.78
CA LEU A 37 -10.58 -6.92 5.06
C LEU A 37 -9.60 -8.10 5.01
N ARG A 38 -8.66 -8.10 5.91
CA ARG A 38 -7.79 -9.25 6.16
C ARG A 38 -7.86 -9.70 7.61
N VAL A 39 -7.65 -10.99 7.85
CA VAL A 39 -7.50 -11.51 9.20
C VAL A 39 -6.17 -11.05 9.81
N ASN A 40 -6.18 -10.84 11.11
CA ASN A 40 -4.96 -10.61 11.89
C ASN A 40 -4.50 -11.93 12.54
N LYS A 41 -3.50 -12.57 11.96
CA LYS A 41 -3.00 -13.88 12.43
C LYS A 41 -2.37 -13.84 13.82
N ILE A 42 -2.06 -12.66 14.35
CA ILE A 42 -1.60 -12.51 15.74
C ILE A 42 -2.74 -12.82 16.74
N LYS A 43 -4.00 -12.62 16.34
CA LYS A 43 -5.16 -12.68 17.24
C LYS A 43 -6.26 -13.66 16.82
N SER A 44 -6.27 -14.12 15.57
CA SER A 44 -7.36 -14.96 15.04
C SER A 44 -6.87 -15.76 13.83
N SER A 45 -7.71 -16.64 13.32
CA SER A 45 -7.50 -17.36 12.08
C SER A 45 -8.57 -17.01 11.03
N ILE A 46 -8.33 -17.37 9.79
CA ILE A 46 -9.30 -17.14 8.71
C ILE A 46 -10.55 -18.00 8.93
N GLU A 47 -10.42 -19.18 9.53
CA GLU A 47 -11.52 -20.07 9.88
C GLU A 47 -12.44 -19.46 10.94
N GLU A 48 -11.86 -18.90 12.01
CA GLU A 48 -12.62 -18.17 13.05
C GLU A 48 -13.35 -16.97 12.44
N LEU A 49 -12.69 -16.20 11.58
CA LEU A 49 -13.30 -15.07 10.89
C LEU A 49 -14.50 -15.51 10.04
N LYS A 50 -14.33 -16.55 9.20
CA LYS A 50 -15.41 -17.07 8.35
C LYS A 50 -16.62 -17.54 9.19
N GLN A 51 -16.39 -18.23 10.31
CA GLN A 51 -17.45 -18.66 11.22
C GLN A 51 -18.21 -17.47 11.80
N GLU A 52 -17.50 -16.42 12.22
CA GLU A 52 -18.13 -15.23 12.80
C GLU A 52 -18.94 -14.44 11.75
N LEU A 53 -18.45 -14.35 10.50
CA LEU A 53 -19.19 -13.74 9.40
C LEU A 53 -20.47 -14.51 9.09
N ILE A 54 -20.41 -15.85 8.99
CA ILE A 54 -21.58 -16.71 8.75
C ILE A 54 -22.61 -16.56 9.87
N LYS A 55 -22.19 -16.58 11.13
CA LYS A 55 -23.06 -16.39 12.29
C LYS A 55 -23.81 -15.07 12.28
N ASN A 56 -23.21 -14.02 11.71
CA ASN A 56 -23.82 -12.70 11.58
C ASN A 56 -24.52 -12.49 10.21
N ASN A 57 -24.74 -13.54 9.41
CA ASN A 57 -25.33 -13.49 8.07
C ASN A 57 -24.60 -12.54 7.09
N ILE A 58 -23.27 -12.43 7.25
CA ILE A 58 -22.43 -11.64 6.36
C ILE A 58 -21.91 -12.55 5.25
N LYS A 59 -22.19 -12.16 3.99
CA LYS A 59 -21.70 -12.84 2.80
C LYS A 59 -20.32 -12.33 2.44
N TYR A 60 -19.45 -13.25 2.05
CA TYR A 60 -18.08 -12.92 1.66
C TYR A 60 -17.62 -13.78 0.47
N GLU A 61 -16.65 -13.27 -0.26
CA GLU A 61 -15.85 -14.00 -1.25
C GLU A 61 -14.40 -14.11 -0.78
N GLU A 62 -13.76 -15.22 -1.12
CA GLU A 62 -12.32 -15.44 -0.87
C GLU A 62 -11.50 -14.74 -1.94
N VAL A 63 -10.31 -14.29 -1.58
CA VAL A 63 -9.37 -13.66 -2.49
C VAL A 63 -8.35 -14.70 -2.95
N ASP A 64 -8.32 -15.02 -4.23
CA ASP A 64 -7.50 -16.13 -4.77
C ASP A 64 -6.00 -15.99 -4.45
N TRP A 65 -5.47 -14.77 -4.49
CA TRP A 65 -4.04 -14.50 -4.28
C TRP A 65 -3.66 -14.23 -2.81
N ASP A 66 -4.63 -14.08 -1.90
CA ASP A 66 -4.40 -13.90 -0.45
C ASP A 66 -5.47 -14.61 0.37
N LYS A 67 -5.13 -15.78 0.90
CA LYS A 67 -6.03 -16.60 1.72
C LYS A 67 -6.45 -15.94 3.04
N GLU A 68 -5.75 -14.90 3.47
CA GLU A 68 -6.04 -14.14 4.68
C GLU A 68 -6.98 -12.95 4.42
N ALA A 69 -7.33 -12.68 3.15
CA ALA A 69 -8.19 -11.58 2.74
C ALA A 69 -9.58 -12.06 2.31
N LEU A 70 -10.60 -11.24 2.60
CA LEU A 70 -11.98 -11.47 2.18
C LEU A 70 -12.60 -10.20 1.60
N VAL A 71 -13.46 -10.38 0.61
CA VAL A 71 -14.37 -9.36 0.06
C VAL A 71 -15.73 -9.51 0.72
N ILE A 72 -16.29 -8.44 1.25
CA ILE A 72 -17.60 -8.44 1.91
C ILE A 72 -18.66 -7.91 0.94
N GLU A 73 -19.71 -8.69 0.68
CA GLU A 73 -20.67 -8.41 -0.36
C GLU A 73 -21.90 -7.61 0.09
N ASN A 74 -22.45 -7.93 1.26
CA ASN A 74 -23.81 -7.51 1.61
C ASN A 74 -23.91 -6.48 2.74
N VAL A 75 -22.79 -6.04 3.32
CA VAL A 75 -22.76 -5.02 4.37
C VAL A 75 -21.72 -3.95 4.09
N ARG A 76 -21.84 -2.81 4.75
CA ARG A 76 -20.91 -1.70 4.63
C ARG A 76 -19.90 -1.70 5.78
N GLU A 77 -18.83 -0.94 5.58
CA GLU A 77 -17.72 -0.81 6.54
C GLU A 77 -18.20 -0.45 7.95
N ASN A 78 -19.21 0.43 8.06
CA ASN A 78 -19.76 0.83 9.35
C ASN A 78 -20.41 -0.32 10.13
N GLU A 79 -20.91 -1.36 9.45
CA GLU A 79 -21.46 -2.54 10.07
C GLU A 79 -20.36 -3.47 10.57
N ILE A 80 -19.33 -3.69 9.75
CA ILE A 80 -18.15 -4.45 10.16
C ILE A 80 -17.45 -3.79 11.37
N ARG A 81 -17.36 -2.47 11.39
CA ARG A 81 -16.73 -1.73 12.50
C ARG A 81 -17.44 -1.90 13.84
N LYS A 82 -18.74 -2.28 13.86
CA LYS A 82 -19.51 -2.54 15.09
C LYS A 82 -19.34 -3.97 15.60
N MET A 83 -18.73 -4.86 14.84
CA MET A 83 -18.53 -6.25 15.24
C MET A 83 -17.36 -6.37 16.23
N SER A 84 -17.49 -7.31 17.18
CA SER A 84 -16.43 -7.59 18.16
C SER A 84 -15.12 -7.98 17.50
N ILE A 85 -15.15 -8.73 16.38
CA ILE A 85 -13.94 -9.11 15.64
C ILE A 85 -13.13 -7.90 15.14
N TYR A 86 -13.81 -6.79 14.82
CA TYR A 86 -13.14 -5.54 14.47
C TYR A 86 -12.65 -4.79 15.71
N GLU A 87 -13.48 -4.69 16.75
CA GLU A 87 -13.13 -4.00 18.00
C GLU A 87 -11.96 -4.66 18.71
N ASP A 88 -11.93 -5.99 18.74
CA ASP A 88 -10.85 -6.79 19.31
C ASP A 88 -9.56 -6.82 18.48
N GLY A 89 -9.58 -6.24 17.29
CA GLY A 89 -8.44 -6.21 16.38
C GLY A 89 -8.10 -7.58 15.76
N LYS A 90 -9.09 -8.46 15.61
CA LYS A 90 -8.95 -9.76 14.93
C LYS A 90 -8.92 -9.62 13.42
N ILE A 91 -9.40 -8.49 12.91
CA ILE A 91 -9.37 -8.12 11.48
C ILE A 91 -8.83 -6.72 11.29
N TYR A 92 -8.39 -6.42 10.07
CA TYR A 92 -8.06 -5.08 9.61
C TYR A 92 -8.79 -4.77 8.30
N LEU A 93 -9.55 -3.67 8.27
CA LEU A 93 -10.18 -3.17 7.05
C LEU A 93 -9.10 -2.51 6.17
N GLN A 94 -8.88 -3.06 4.99
CA GLN A 94 -7.81 -2.62 4.08
C GLN A 94 -8.23 -2.89 2.64
N SER A 95 -7.94 -1.96 1.71
CA SER A 95 -8.17 -2.22 0.29
C SER A 95 -7.22 -3.31 -0.22
N LEU A 96 -7.70 -4.15 -1.14
CA LEU A 96 -6.91 -5.24 -1.70
C LEU A 96 -5.60 -4.73 -2.31
N SER A 97 -5.64 -3.61 -3.01
CA SER A 97 -4.43 -2.99 -3.59
C SER A 97 -3.39 -2.62 -2.52
N SER A 98 -3.84 -2.16 -1.36
CA SER A 98 -2.95 -1.79 -0.24
C SER A 98 -2.37 -3.01 0.49
N MET A 99 -2.89 -4.22 0.24
CA MET A 99 -2.34 -5.46 0.80
C MET A 99 -1.11 -5.97 0.02
N PHE A 100 -0.95 -5.61 -1.25
CA PHE A 100 0.17 -6.08 -2.08
C PHE A 100 1.56 -5.75 -1.53
N PRO A 101 1.87 -4.52 -1.11
CA PRO A 101 3.23 -4.17 -0.72
C PRO A 101 3.83 -5.04 0.38
N PRO A 102 3.16 -5.33 1.51
CA PRO A 102 3.68 -6.25 2.53
C PRO A 102 3.82 -7.69 2.05
N ILE A 103 2.92 -8.18 1.18
CA ILE A 103 2.97 -9.54 0.63
C ILE A 103 4.17 -9.66 -0.32
N ILE A 104 4.33 -8.72 -1.25
CA ILE A 104 5.43 -8.71 -2.24
C ILE A 104 6.79 -8.49 -1.56
N LEU A 105 6.83 -7.79 -0.42
CA LEU A 105 8.04 -7.61 0.40
C LEU A 105 8.53 -8.95 0.98
N GLU A 106 7.63 -9.92 1.21
CA GLU A 106 7.96 -11.25 1.77
C GLU A 106 8.77 -11.15 3.07
N PRO A 107 8.25 -10.42 4.10
CA PRO A 107 8.99 -10.21 5.34
C PRO A 107 9.19 -11.52 6.09
N LYS A 108 10.37 -11.69 6.71
CA LYS A 108 10.74 -12.89 7.47
C LYS A 108 11.02 -12.56 8.93
N ALA A 109 10.94 -13.58 9.78
CA ALA A 109 11.34 -13.48 11.17
C ALA A 109 12.82 -13.04 11.30
N ASN A 110 13.11 -12.23 12.32
CA ASN A 110 14.43 -11.67 12.63
C ASN A 110 15.00 -10.66 11.61
N GLU A 111 14.26 -10.28 10.58
CA GLU A 111 14.66 -9.19 9.69
C GLU A 111 14.43 -7.83 10.34
N ASN A 112 15.35 -6.87 10.09
CA ASN A 112 15.17 -5.46 10.39
C ASN A 112 14.44 -4.79 9.23
N ILE A 113 13.19 -4.37 9.46
CA ILE A 113 12.30 -3.83 8.43
C ILE A 113 11.97 -2.38 8.77
N LEU A 114 12.08 -1.49 7.78
CA LEU A 114 11.64 -0.11 7.91
C LEU A 114 10.35 0.12 7.10
N ASP A 115 9.32 0.65 7.75
CA ASP A 115 8.16 1.25 7.11
C ASP A 115 8.32 2.78 7.16
N MET A 116 8.59 3.41 6.02
CA MET A 116 9.01 4.81 5.94
C MET A 116 7.86 5.82 6.02
N ALA A 117 6.61 5.39 5.87
CA ALA A 117 5.42 6.25 5.92
C ALA A 117 4.24 5.48 6.51
N ALA A 118 4.43 5.01 7.74
CA ALA A 118 3.70 3.91 8.34
C ALA A 118 2.22 4.17 8.65
N ALA A 119 1.84 5.44 8.97
CA ALA A 119 0.48 5.73 9.40
C ALA A 119 -0.55 5.61 8.25
N PRO A 120 -1.72 5.01 8.53
CA PRO A 120 -2.29 4.70 9.85
C PRO A 120 -1.89 3.33 10.43
N GLY A 121 -1.02 2.54 9.78
CA GLY A 121 -0.51 1.28 10.31
C GLY A 121 -0.99 0.01 9.60
N GLY A 122 -1.78 0.12 8.53
CA GLY A 122 -2.31 -1.04 7.80
C GLY A 122 -1.20 -1.97 7.30
N LYS A 123 -0.17 -1.43 6.66
CA LYS A 123 0.95 -2.20 6.12
C LYS A 123 1.90 -2.68 7.22
N THR A 124 2.19 -1.83 8.21
CA THR A 124 3.00 -2.21 9.39
C THR A 124 2.38 -3.39 10.15
N THR A 125 1.06 -3.33 10.41
CA THR A 125 0.34 -4.42 11.10
C THR A 125 0.25 -5.68 10.25
N GLN A 126 0.22 -5.55 8.92
CA GLN A 126 0.25 -6.70 8.01
C GLN A 126 1.64 -7.38 8.04
N ILE A 127 2.74 -6.62 8.01
CA ILE A 127 4.11 -7.16 8.18
C ILE A 127 4.22 -7.91 9.51
N ALA A 128 3.75 -7.31 10.61
CA ALA A 128 3.75 -7.94 11.93
C ALA A 128 2.91 -9.23 11.96
N SER A 129 1.76 -9.24 11.28
CA SER A 129 0.90 -10.42 11.16
C SER A 129 1.56 -11.54 10.34
N ILE A 130 2.16 -11.22 9.19
CA ILE A 130 2.89 -12.18 8.35
C ILE A 130 4.05 -12.82 9.11
N THR A 131 4.78 -12.03 9.88
CA THR A 131 5.96 -12.48 10.64
C THR A 131 5.61 -12.97 12.05
N GLU A 132 4.34 -13.02 12.43
CA GLU A 132 3.86 -13.42 13.76
C GLU A 132 4.58 -12.66 14.90
N ASN A 133 4.78 -11.36 14.75
CA ASN A 133 5.56 -10.52 15.66
C ASN A 133 7.05 -10.92 15.81
N LYS A 134 7.63 -11.64 14.85
CA LYS A 134 9.02 -12.13 14.94
C LYS A 134 10.03 -11.29 14.14
N ALA A 135 9.61 -10.25 13.43
CA ALA A 135 10.52 -9.28 12.80
C ALA A 135 10.82 -8.11 13.75
N PHE A 136 11.79 -7.27 13.39
CA PHE A 136 12.08 -5.99 14.06
C PHE A 136 11.65 -4.86 13.16
N ILE A 137 10.52 -4.22 13.45
CA ILE A 137 9.94 -3.19 12.58
C ILE A 137 10.24 -1.80 13.15
N THR A 138 10.81 -0.92 12.33
CA THR A 138 10.85 0.52 12.59
C THR A 138 9.77 1.18 11.74
N ALA A 139 8.80 1.84 12.37
CA ALA A 139 7.66 2.48 11.72
C ALA A 139 7.77 4.00 11.84
N CYS A 140 8.07 4.70 10.73
CA CYS A 140 8.23 6.15 10.71
C CYS A 140 6.94 6.85 10.30
N GLU A 141 6.58 7.90 11.03
CA GLU A 141 5.52 8.84 10.66
C GLU A 141 5.87 10.24 11.19
N LYS A 142 6.02 11.22 10.30
CA LYS A 142 6.41 12.59 10.68
C LYS A 142 5.31 13.41 11.34
N ASN A 143 4.04 13.10 11.06
CA ASN A 143 2.90 13.83 11.60
C ASN A 143 2.49 13.22 12.94
N LYS A 144 2.57 14.00 14.01
CA LYS A 144 2.26 13.54 15.38
C LYS A 144 0.85 12.95 15.51
N ILE A 145 -0.16 13.58 14.92
CA ILE A 145 -1.56 13.10 15.00
C ILE A 145 -1.69 11.75 14.28
N ARG A 146 -1.05 11.60 13.12
CA ARG A 146 -1.05 10.32 12.41
C ARG A 146 -0.23 9.27 13.14
N ALA A 147 0.85 9.65 13.81
CA ALA A 147 1.66 8.73 14.63
C ALA A 147 0.86 8.19 15.84
N GLU A 148 0.00 9.00 16.47
CA GLU A 148 -0.91 8.52 17.51
C GLU A 148 -1.94 7.50 16.95
N LYS A 149 -2.46 7.73 15.74
CA LYS A 149 -3.33 6.77 15.07
C LYS A 149 -2.61 5.47 14.72
N LEU A 150 -1.36 5.56 14.27
CA LEU A 150 -0.49 4.41 14.06
C LEU A 150 -0.31 3.62 15.37
N LYS A 151 0.05 4.28 16.45
CA LYS A 151 0.21 3.68 17.78
C LYS A 151 -1.04 2.95 18.25
N TYR A 152 -2.19 3.60 18.13
CA TYR A 152 -3.48 3.01 18.46
C TYR A 152 -3.74 1.71 17.65
N ASN A 153 -3.52 1.76 16.33
CA ASN A 153 -3.75 0.61 15.47
C ASN A 153 -2.77 -0.54 15.75
N LEU A 154 -1.49 -0.25 16.01
CA LEU A 154 -0.53 -1.28 16.42
C LEU A 154 -0.96 -1.97 17.72
N GLN A 155 -1.35 -1.20 18.72
CA GLN A 155 -1.84 -1.73 20.00
C GLN A 155 -3.11 -2.56 19.82
N LYS A 156 -4.11 -2.04 19.08
CA LYS A 156 -5.36 -2.75 18.78
C LYS A 156 -5.11 -4.09 18.07
N GLN A 157 -4.14 -4.12 17.14
CA GLN A 157 -3.79 -5.32 16.39
C GLN A 157 -2.84 -6.27 17.16
N GLY A 158 -2.39 -5.91 18.38
CA GLY A 158 -1.48 -6.74 19.17
C GLY A 158 -0.05 -6.80 18.65
N VAL A 159 0.36 -5.77 17.90
CA VAL A 159 1.74 -5.68 17.39
C VAL A 159 2.66 -5.25 18.52
N ASN A 160 3.68 -6.05 18.78
CA ASN A 160 4.71 -5.80 19.81
C ASN A 160 6.14 -5.74 19.25
N CYS A 161 6.32 -6.04 17.97
CA CYS A 161 7.61 -6.06 17.28
C CYS A 161 7.93 -4.76 16.52
N ALA A 162 7.09 -3.72 16.67
CA ALA A 162 7.26 -2.45 15.97
C ALA A 162 7.59 -1.30 16.93
N ASN A 163 8.66 -0.57 16.60
CA ASN A 163 9.04 0.68 17.25
C ASN A 163 8.61 1.88 16.38
N ILE A 164 7.87 2.83 16.97
CA ILE A 164 7.40 4.03 16.26
C ILE A 164 8.42 5.15 16.41
N MET A 165 8.84 5.71 15.26
CA MET A 165 9.66 6.92 15.19
C MET A 165 8.80 8.07 14.65
N THR A 166 8.49 9.07 15.50
CA THR A 166 7.76 10.27 15.07
C THR A 166 8.73 11.26 14.44
N GLU A 167 9.23 10.90 13.26
CA GLU A 167 10.29 11.61 12.54
C GLU A 167 10.05 11.54 11.03
N ASP A 168 10.57 12.52 10.32
CA ASP A 168 10.60 12.46 8.85
C ASP A 168 11.66 11.45 8.40
N ALA A 169 11.22 10.38 7.73
CA ALA A 169 12.13 9.32 7.29
C ALA A 169 13.27 9.79 6.37
N ARG A 170 13.14 10.99 5.75
CA ARG A 170 14.23 11.61 4.98
C ARG A 170 15.40 12.07 5.86
N GLN A 171 15.13 12.27 7.16
CA GLN A 171 16.12 12.74 8.15
C GLN A 171 16.72 11.61 8.99
N LEU A 172 16.29 10.36 8.76
CA LEU A 172 16.91 9.22 9.43
C LEU A 172 18.42 9.21 9.24
N SER A 173 19.14 8.83 10.27
CA SER A 173 20.61 8.72 10.21
C SER A 173 21.04 7.73 9.12
N ASP A 174 22.11 8.06 8.40
CA ASP A 174 22.70 7.19 7.38
C ASP A 174 23.41 5.96 7.99
N TYR A 175 23.57 5.91 9.31
CA TYR A 175 24.06 4.73 10.03
C TYR A 175 23.00 3.64 10.24
N PHE A 176 21.71 3.95 10.00
CA PHE A 176 20.70 2.89 9.96
C PHE A 176 20.96 1.94 8.81
N SER A 177 20.63 0.68 9.03
CA SER A 177 20.82 -0.38 8.03
C SER A 177 19.70 -1.41 8.15
N PHE A 178 18.87 -1.55 7.11
CA PHE A 178 17.71 -2.42 7.11
C PHE A 178 17.86 -3.55 6.08
N ASP A 179 17.34 -4.73 6.43
CA ASP A 179 17.27 -5.87 5.52
C ASP A 179 16.20 -5.64 4.45
N LYS A 180 15.07 -5.06 4.89
CA LYS A 180 13.94 -4.74 4.01
C LYS A 180 13.39 -3.34 4.30
N ILE A 181 12.92 -2.66 3.25
CA ILE A 181 12.26 -1.35 3.39
C ILE A 181 10.92 -1.37 2.65
N LEU A 182 9.88 -0.92 3.34
CA LEU A 182 8.60 -0.58 2.75
C LEU A 182 8.50 0.95 2.63
N LEU A 183 8.41 1.44 1.41
CA LEU A 183 8.13 2.84 1.11
C LEU A 183 6.78 2.93 0.36
N ASP A 184 5.69 2.93 1.14
CA ASP A 184 4.38 3.33 0.62
C ASP A 184 4.33 4.86 0.61
N ALA A 185 4.77 5.43 -0.51
CA ALA A 185 5.14 6.83 -0.56
C ALA A 185 3.94 7.78 -0.54
N PRO A 186 4.02 8.91 0.18
CA PRO A 186 3.03 9.96 0.05
C PRO A 186 2.86 10.35 -1.42
N CYS A 187 1.62 10.33 -1.91
CA CYS A 187 1.29 10.56 -3.31
C CYS A 187 0.04 11.43 -3.46
N SER A 188 -0.33 11.75 -4.69
CA SER A 188 -1.55 12.51 -4.99
C SER A 188 -2.84 11.76 -4.67
N GLY A 189 -2.78 10.41 -4.66
CA GLY A 189 -3.96 9.58 -4.54
C GLY A 189 -4.72 9.46 -5.86
N SER A 190 -4.06 9.63 -7.00
CA SER A 190 -4.72 9.59 -8.32
C SER A 190 -5.34 8.22 -8.65
N GLY A 191 -5.04 7.17 -7.92
CA GLY A 191 -5.68 5.86 -8.05
C GLY A 191 -6.94 5.67 -7.17
N THR A 192 -7.30 6.66 -6.37
CA THR A 192 -8.36 6.56 -5.36
C THR A 192 -9.43 7.64 -5.53
N ASP A 193 -10.44 7.63 -4.65
CA ASP A 193 -11.50 8.65 -4.61
C ASP A 193 -11.01 10.06 -4.25
N ASN A 194 -9.73 10.22 -3.84
CA ASN A 194 -9.12 11.54 -3.56
C ASN A 194 -9.16 12.48 -4.77
N ILE A 195 -9.27 11.95 -5.98
CA ILE A 195 -9.40 12.75 -7.21
C ILE A 195 -10.64 13.65 -7.22
N PHE A 196 -11.65 13.34 -6.41
CA PHE A 196 -12.87 14.13 -6.27
C PHE A 196 -12.78 15.21 -5.19
N GLU A 197 -11.68 15.24 -4.45
CA GLU A 197 -11.45 16.23 -3.40
C GLU A 197 -10.88 17.53 -3.98
N LYS A 198 -11.27 18.69 -3.39
CA LYS A 198 -10.77 20.01 -3.81
C LYS A 198 -9.23 20.14 -3.75
N GLY A 199 -8.58 19.30 -2.93
CA GLY A 199 -7.13 19.30 -2.76
C GLY A 199 -6.37 18.56 -3.87
N PHE A 200 -7.04 17.87 -4.78
CA PHE A 200 -6.40 17.16 -5.89
C PHE A 200 -6.05 18.14 -7.01
N THR A 201 -4.77 18.48 -7.13
CA THR A 201 -4.25 19.48 -8.07
C THR A 201 -2.94 19.03 -8.72
N LYS A 202 -2.53 19.69 -9.82
CA LYS A 202 -1.21 19.47 -10.43
C LYS A 202 -0.06 19.79 -9.48
N GLU A 203 -0.21 20.80 -8.63
CA GLU A 203 0.76 21.21 -7.62
C GLU A 203 0.95 20.10 -6.56
N LEU A 204 -0.14 19.41 -6.17
CA LEU A 204 -0.07 18.26 -5.27
C LEU A 204 0.78 17.14 -5.89
N ILE A 205 0.54 16.79 -7.16
CA ILE A 205 1.32 15.78 -7.90
C ILE A 205 2.81 16.16 -7.88
N HIS A 206 3.12 17.41 -8.27
CA HIS A 206 4.51 17.87 -8.30
C HIS A 206 5.20 17.86 -6.93
N LYS A 207 4.49 18.26 -5.87
CA LYS A 207 4.98 18.21 -4.48
C LYS A 207 5.22 16.78 -4.02
N SER A 208 4.33 15.86 -4.39
CA SER A 208 4.46 14.42 -4.10
C SER A 208 5.70 13.84 -4.77
N CYS A 209 5.91 14.11 -6.05
CA CYS A 209 7.10 13.66 -6.79
C CYS A 209 8.41 14.09 -6.10
N LYS A 210 8.52 15.34 -5.64
CA LYS A 210 9.71 15.82 -4.92
C LYS A 210 9.93 15.07 -3.61
N THR A 211 8.85 14.78 -2.89
CA THR A 211 8.92 14.04 -1.62
C THR A 211 9.32 12.59 -1.86
N GLN A 212 8.72 11.95 -2.87
CA GLN A 212 8.99 10.57 -3.27
C GLN A 212 10.45 10.37 -3.67
N GLU A 213 11.00 11.27 -4.50
CA GLU A 213 12.40 11.21 -4.90
C GLU A 213 13.34 11.28 -3.69
N ALA A 214 13.09 12.20 -2.75
CA ALA A 214 13.91 12.34 -1.54
C ALA A 214 13.81 11.09 -0.64
N LEU A 215 12.61 10.51 -0.47
CA LEU A 215 12.41 9.28 0.30
C LEU A 215 13.08 8.08 -0.37
N LEU A 216 12.95 7.91 -1.69
CA LEU A 216 13.60 6.84 -2.44
C LEU A 216 15.13 6.89 -2.31
N ARG A 217 15.74 8.08 -2.45
CA ARG A 217 17.17 8.26 -2.28
C ARG A 217 17.63 7.88 -0.87
N LYS A 218 16.89 8.28 0.16
CA LYS A 218 17.17 7.92 1.54
C LYS A 218 17.00 6.40 1.75
N ALA A 219 15.92 5.80 1.27
CA ALA A 219 15.68 4.37 1.37
C ALA A 219 16.85 3.55 0.83
N ILE A 220 17.29 3.86 -0.39
CA ILE A 220 18.42 3.14 -1.01
C ILE A 220 19.71 3.31 -0.20
N ASN A 221 19.93 4.50 0.38
CA ASN A 221 21.12 4.73 1.17
C ASN A 221 21.19 3.82 2.40
N ILE A 222 20.08 3.70 3.15
CA ILE A 222 19.98 2.94 4.40
C ILE A 222 19.53 1.48 4.22
N LEU A 223 19.21 1.04 3.01
CA LEU A 223 19.00 -0.37 2.69
C LEU A 223 20.36 -1.08 2.65
N LYS A 224 20.49 -2.26 3.25
CA LYS A 224 21.68 -3.09 3.17
C LYS A 224 22.00 -3.47 1.72
N PRO A 225 23.29 -3.60 1.34
CA PRO A 225 23.64 -4.34 0.12
C PRO A 225 23.04 -5.76 0.17
N GLY A 226 22.39 -6.20 -0.90
CA GLY A 226 21.63 -7.46 -0.90
C GLY A 226 20.22 -7.37 -0.30
N GLY A 227 19.83 -6.21 0.24
CA GLY A 227 18.50 -5.98 0.78
C GLY A 227 17.46 -5.67 -0.32
N GLU A 228 16.20 -5.81 0.03
CA GLU A 228 15.07 -5.59 -0.85
C GLU A 228 14.17 -4.46 -0.34
N MET A 229 13.56 -3.72 -1.25
CA MET A 229 12.57 -2.73 -0.87
C MET A 229 11.37 -2.73 -1.82
N ILE A 230 10.22 -2.37 -1.25
CA ILE A 230 9.03 -2.05 -2.02
C ILE A 230 8.88 -0.54 -2.10
N TYR A 231 8.69 -0.05 -3.30
CA TYR A 231 8.16 1.27 -3.58
C TYR A 231 6.72 1.14 -4.04
N SER A 232 5.80 1.79 -3.37
CA SER A 232 4.38 1.78 -3.74
C SER A 232 3.74 3.15 -3.60
N THR A 233 2.68 3.38 -4.36
CA THR A 233 1.84 4.57 -4.31
C THR A 233 0.38 4.21 -4.61
N CYS A 234 -0.56 4.90 -4.02
CA CYS A 234 -1.95 4.90 -4.48
C CYS A 234 -2.15 5.87 -5.67
N SER A 235 -1.21 5.90 -6.58
CA SER A 235 -1.23 6.69 -7.82
C SER A 235 -1.05 5.79 -9.03
N ILE A 236 -1.71 6.14 -10.15
CA ILE A 236 -1.53 5.48 -11.44
C ILE A 236 -0.78 6.35 -12.44
N LEU A 237 -0.25 7.50 -12.00
CA LEU A 237 0.45 8.45 -12.87
C LEU A 237 1.94 8.11 -12.98
N LYS A 238 2.46 8.07 -14.22
CA LYS A 238 3.89 7.80 -14.51
C LYS A 238 4.84 8.75 -13.76
N GLN A 239 4.40 10.00 -13.53
CA GLN A 239 5.20 11.02 -12.84
C GLN A 239 5.55 10.63 -11.40
N GLU A 240 4.62 9.98 -10.70
CA GLU A 240 4.80 9.53 -9.32
C GLU A 240 5.37 8.10 -9.22
N ASN A 241 5.40 7.36 -10.32
CA ASN A 241 5.73 5.95 -10.40
C ASN A 241 7.02 5.72 -11.21
N GLU A 242 6.89 5.45 -12.49
CA GLU A 242 8.02 5.05 -13.35
C GLU A 242 9.07 6.15 -13.51
N GLU A 243 8.67 7.42 -13.54
CA GLU A 243 9.64 8.52 -13.64
C GLU A 243 10.49 8.64 -12.38
N MET A 244 9.90 8.36 -11.19
CA MET A 244 10.66 8.31 -9.94
C MET A 244 11.63 7.12 -9.93
N LEU A 245 11.17 5.93 -10.36
CA LEU A 245 12.02 4.76 -10.47
C LEU A 245 13.16 4.96 -11.48
N ASN A 246 12.89 5.55 -12.63
CA ASN A 246 13.90 5.83 -13.65
C ASN A 246 15.06 6.69 -13.12
N LYS A 247 14.77 7.69 -12.26
CA LYS A 247 15.80 8.49 -11.61
C LYS A 247 16.72 7.67 -10.71
N ILE A 248 16.16 6.67 -10.05
CA ILE A 248 16.89 5.83 -9.10
C ILE A 248 17.65 4.71 -9.83
N LEU A 249 17.03 4.06 -10.80
CA LEU A 249 17.66 3.01 -11.61
C LEU A 249 18.90 3.53 -12.36
N LYS A 250 18.88 4.79 -12.84
CA LYS A 250 20.03 5.45 -13.43
C LYS A 250 21.26 5.54 -12.51
N THR A 251 21.09 5.40 -11.21
CA THR A 251 22.24 5.36 -10.26
C THR A 251 23.05 4.07 -10.34
N GLY A 252 22.51 3.01 -10.95
CA GLY A 252 23.11 1.68 -11.05
C GLY A 252 23.15 0.90 -9.72
N LYS A 253 22.68 1.48 -8.60
CA LYS A 253 22.74 0.89 -7.25
C LYS A 253 21.69 -0.17 -6.99
N VAL A 254 20.56 -0.11 -7.71
CA VAL A 254 19.43 -1.02 -7.55
C VAL A 254 18.97 -1.56 -8.89
N GLU A 255 18.24 -2.66 -8.85
CA GLU A 255 17.57 -3.25 -10.00
C GLU A 255 16.15 -3.69 -9.63
N ILE A 256 15.29 -3.87 -10.62
CA ILE A 256 13.92 -4.35 -10.44
C ILE A 256 13.94 -5.87 -10.26
N ILE A 257 13.25 -6.34 -9.24
CA ILE A 257 12.82 -7.74 -9.13
C ILE A 257 11.43 -7.82 -9.76
N PRO A 258 11.21 -8.64 -10.79
CA PRO A 258 9.90 -8.79 -11.41
C PRO A 258 8.85 -9.26 -10.42
N ILE A 259 7.70 -8.61 -10.44
CA ILE A 259 6.52 -8.98 -9.65
C ILE A 259 5.64 -9.85 -10.54
N GLU A 260 5.33 -11.06 -10.07
CA GLU A 260 4.33 -11.94 -10.67
C GLU A 260 3.04 -11.82 -9.87
N VAL A 261 1.92 -11.67 -10.56
CA VAL A 261 0.59 -11.58 -9.96
C VAL A 261 -0.39 -12.49 -10.70
N ASP A 262 -1.49 -12.82 -10.05
CA ASP A 262 -2.58 -13.58 -10.64
C ASP A 262 -3.17 -12.82 -11.85
N ASP A 263 -3.43 -13.53 -12.94
CA ASP A 263 -3.97 -12.98 -14.19
C ASP A 263 -5.36 -12.32 -14.03
N LYS A 264 -6.06 -12.63 -12.94
CA LYS A 264 -7.35 -12.01 -12.60
C LYS A 264 -7.23 -10.60 -12.05
N ILE A 265 -6.03 -10.16 -11.65
CA ILE A 265 -5.81 -8.80 -11.15
C ILE A 265 -5.83 -7.85 -12.35
N PRO A 266 -6.72 -6.83 -12.33
CA PRO A 266 -6.80 -5.86 -13.43
C PRO A 266 -5.56 -4.96 -13.42
N ILE A 267 -4.69 -5.10 -14.43
CA ILE A 267 -3.45 -4.33 -14.53
C ILE A 267 -3.50 -3.28 -15.64
N LEU A 268 -2.84 -2.17 -15.40
CA LEU A 268 -2.56 -1.12 -16.38
C LEU A 268 -1.19 -1.36 -17.03
N PRO A 269 -0.99 -0.94 -18.28
CA PRO A 269 0.33 -1.02 -18.92
C PRO A 269 1.37 -0.20 -18.14
N VAL A 270 2.56 -0.75 -18.00
CA VAL A 270 3.70 -0.13 -17.32
C VAL A 270 4.88 0.04 -18.28
N GLN A 271 5.66 1.12 -18.10
CA GLN A 271 6.85 1.37 -18.91
C GLN A 271 8.08 0.61 -18.41
N ILE A 272 8.12 0.25 -17.13
CA ILE A 272 9.21 -0.50 -16.52
C ILE A 272 8.75 -1.94 -16.32
N LYS A 273 9.30 -2.86 -17.09
CA LYS A 273 9.00 -4.29 -16.98
C LYS A 273 9.25 -4.80 -15.55
N GLY A 274 8.32 -5.62 -15.05
CA GLY A 274 8.43 -6.22 -13.72
C GLY A 274 7.84 -5.36 -12.60
N THR A 275 7.30 -4.17 -12.90
CA THR A 275 6.48 -3.40 -11.97
C THR A 275 5.00 -3.73 -12.17
N LEU A 276 4.18 -3.41 -11.18
CA LEU A 276 2.74 -3.62 -11.19
C LEU A 276 2.02 -2.28 -11.07
N CYS A 277 1.06 -2.01 -11.97
CA CYS A 277 0.10 -0.94 -11.82
C CYS A 277 -1.31 -1.52 -11.88
N VAL A 278 -2.06 -1.44 -10.78
CA VAL A 278 -3.43 -1.98 -10.68
C VAL A 278 -4.42 -0.95 -11.21
N CYS A 279 -5.36 -1.41 -12.05
CA CYS A 279 -6.46 -0.59 -12.55
C CYS A 279 -7.54 -0.41 -11.48
N PRO A 280 -8.08 0.80 -11.26
CA PRO A 280 -9.21 0.98 -10.36
C PRO A 280 -10.45 0.23 -10.89
N THR A 281 -11.12 -0.53 -10.00
CA THR A 281 -12.39 -1.24 -10.24
C THR A 281 -13.25 -1.17 -8.99
N GLU A 282 -14.35 -1.91 -8.92
CA GLU A 282 -15.13 -2.06 -7.68
C GLU A 282 -14.35 -2.79 -6.56
N LEU A 283 -13.39 -3.64 -6.92
CA LEU A 283 -12.58 -4.42 -5.96
C LEU A 283 -11.26 -3.72 -5.61
N TYR A 284 -10.64 -3.05 -6.56
CA TYR A 284 -9.29 -2.51 -6.44
C TYR A 284 -9.28 -0.99 -6.54
N GLU A 285 -8.45 -0.36 -5.73
CA GLU A 285 -7.99 1.00 -5.98
C GLU A 285 -6.86 0.98 -7.01
N GLY A 286 -6.71 2.06 -7.77
CA GLY A 286 -5.53 2.25 -8.60
C GLY A 286 -4.28 2.33 -7.73
N PHE A 287 -3.27 1.49 -8.03
CA PHE A 287 -2.13 1.32 -7.14
C PHE A 287 -0.89 0.87 -7.91
N PHE A 288 0.25 1.42 -7.56
CA PHE A 288 1.52 1.06 -8.16
C PHE A 288 2.46 0.37 -7.17
N VAL A 289 3.16 -0.68 -7.62
CA VAL A 289 4.15 -1.41 -6.82
C VAL A 289 5.37 -1.73 -7.65
N ALA A 290 6.55 -1.52 -7.07
CA ALA A 290 7.82 -1.99 -7.60
C ALA A 290 8.64 -2.64 -6.49
N LYS A 291 9.24 -3.80 -6.77
CA LYS A 291 10.20 -4.47 -5.89
C LYS A 291 11.62 -4.20 -6.41
N LEU A 292 12.47 -3.69 -5.55
CA LEU A 292 13.83 -3.29 -5.84
C LEU A 292 14.82 -4.11 -5.01
N TYR A 293 15.90 -4.51 -5.63
CA TYR A 293 17.05 -5.16 -4.97
C TYR A 293 18.25 -4.22 -4.99
N LYS A 294 18.91 -4.04 -3.85
CA LYS A 294 20.16 -3.27 -3.77
C LYS A 294 21.35 -4.18 -4.06
N LYS A 295 22.08 -3.86 -5.13
CA LYS A 295 23.24 -4.63 -5.58
C LYS A 295 24.30 -4.72 -4.49
N THR A 296 24.97 -5.85 -4.42
CA THR A 296 26.05 -6.11 -3.45
C THR A 296 27.40 -5.53 -3.86
N LYS A 297 27.59 -5.15 -5.08
CA LYS A 297 28.60 -4.39 -5.82
C LYS A 297 28.84 -4.99 -7.19
#